data_d5728e21a80708428e400987f87334dd
#
_entry.id   d5728e21a80708428e400987f87334dd
#
_cell.length_a   1.000
_cell.length_b   1.000
_cell.length_c   1.000
_cell.angle_alpha   90.00
_cell.angle_beta   90.00
_cell.angle_gamma   90.00
#
_symmetry.space_group_name_H-M   'P 1'
#
loop_
_entity.id
_entity.type
_entity.pdbx_description
1 polymer ?
#
loop_
_entity_poly.entity_id
_entity_poly.type
_entity_poly.pdbx_seq_one_letter_code
_entity_poly.pdbx_strand_id
1 'polypeptide(L)'
;MLRVLLAFLLLLLVVPAAHAQPASAPPADAAAGQRLFNDMGCWQCHGYQGQGGESGPRIGPQPLPWPVFDNYVRAPSGTMPPYRASVLGEADLRKIHAYLTSLPGPSPNAPRPR
;
A
#
# COMPACT_ATOMS: atom_id res chain seq x y z
N MET A 1 -2.34 -47.16 39.80
CA MET A 1 -3.05 -45.86 39.77
C MET A 1 -2.12 -44.68 39.61
N LEU A 2 -0.93 -44.64 40.22
CA LEU A 2 0.04 -43.53 40.12
C LEU A 2 0.59 -43.31 38.67
N ARG A 3 0.77 -44.38 37.88
CA ARG A 3 1.26 -44.31 36.49
C ARG A 3 0.28 -43.67 35.49
N VAL A 4 -1.03 -43.78 35.74
CA VAL A 4 -2.06 -43.20 34.91
C VAL A 4 -2.23 -41.71 35.16
N LEU A 5 -2.02 -41.25 36.38
CA LEU A 5 -2.07 -39.84 36.75
C LEU A 5 -0.88 -39.06 36.19
N LEU A 6 0.31 -39.65 36.08
CA LEU A 6 1.48 -39.02 35.47
C LEU A 6 1.33 -38.84 33.95
N ALA A 7 0.61 -39.76 33.26
CA ALA A 7 0.35 -39.63 31.82
C ALA A 7 -0.63 -38.51 31.50
N PHE A 8 -1.59 -38.23 32.38
CA PHE A 8 -2.56 -37.12 32.18
C PHE A 8 -1.99 -35.74 32.46
N LEU A 9 -0.94 -35.66 33.32
CA LEU A 9 -0.32 -34.37 33.65
C LEU A 9 0.60 -33.84 32.55
N LEU A 10 1.13 -34.71 31.69
CA LEU A 10 2.01 -34.37 30.57
C LEU A 10 1.28 -33.89 29.30
N LEU A 11 -0.06 -34.05 29.24
CA LEU A 11 -0.86 -33.70 28.06
C LEU A 11 -1.38 -32.26 28.06
N LEU A 12 -1.16 -31.50 29.14
CA LEU A 12 -1.76 -30.16 29.33
C LEU A 12 -0.84 -28.98 29.01
N LEU A 13 0.37 -29.20 28.45
CA LEU A 13 1.34 -28.14 28.20
C LEU A 13 1.62 -27.88 26.71
N VAL A 14 0.74 -28.29 25.80
CA VAL A 14 0.82 -27.80 24.42
C VAL A 14 0.04 -26.49 24.33
N VAL A 15 0.65 -25.41 24.80
CA VAL A 15 0.17 -24.06 24.50
C VAL A 15 0.51 -23.81 23.02
N PRO A 16 -0.50 -23.64 22.12
CA PRO A 16 -0.19 -23.22 20.77
C PRO A 16 0.43 -21.83 20.88
N ALA A 17 1.72 -21.73 20.54
CA ALA A 17 2.35 -20.44 20.34
C ALA A 17 1.62 -19.76 19.18
N ALA A 18 0.79 -18.77 19.49
CA ALA A 18 0.22 -17.90 18.50
C ALA A 18 1.39 -17.21 17.78
N HIS A 19 1.79 -17.74 16.62
CA HIS A 19 2.74 -17.08 15.75
C HIS A 19 2.03 -15.81 15.26
N ALA A 20 2.36 -14.66 15.85
CA ALA A 20 2.08 -13.37 15.25
C ALA A 20 2.81 -13.38 13.89
N GLN A 21 2.06 -13.57 12.81
CA GLN A 21 2.61 -13.42 11.47
C GLN A 21 3.09 -11.97 11.35
N PRO A 22 4.37 -11.76 11.03
CA PRO A 22 4.82 -10.41 10.73
C PRO A 22 3.94 -9.88 9.58
N ALA A 23 3.45 -8.65 9.73
CA ALA A 23 2.72 -7.98 8.66
C ALA A 23 3.53 -8.17 7.37
N SER A 24 2.95 -8.84 6.37
CA SER A 24 3.65 -9.19 5.14
C SER A 24 4.23 -7.91 4.55
N ALA A 25 5.55 -7.89 4.33
CA ALA A 25 6.20 -6.77 3.67
C ALA A 25 5.49 -6.51 2.32
N PRO A 26 5.33 -5.25 1.91
CA PRO A 26 4.74 -4.94 0.62
C PRO A 26 5.47 -5.71 -0.49
N PRO A 27 4.79 -6.16 -1.55
CA PRO A 27 5.46 -6.75 -2.71
C PRO A 27 6.61 -5.85 -3.16
N ALA A 28 7.70 -6.44 -3.65
CA ALA A 28 8.91 -5.69 -4.04
C ALA A 28 8.61 -4.51 -4.98
N ASP A 29 7.67 -4.68 -5.89
CA ASP A 29 7.20 -3.62 -6.79
C ASP A 29 6.49 -2.48 -6.05
N ALA A 30 5.69 -2.77 -5.03
CA ALA A 30 5.04 -1.73 -4.24
C ALA A 30 6.05 -0.91 -3.41
N ALA A 31 7.06 -1.57 -2.83
CA ALA A 31 8.13 -0.87 -2.10
C ALA A 31 8.98 0.01 -3.02
N ALA A 32 9.30 -0.47 -4.23
CA ALA A 32 9.97 0.31 -5.25
C ALA A 32 9.08 1.48 -5.73
N GLY A 33 7.79 1.23 -5.91
CA GLY A 33 6.80 2.23 -6.28
C GLY A 33 6.66 3.36 -5.26
N GLN A 34 6.74 3.04 -3.96
CA GLN A 34 6.74 4.06 -2.91
C GLN A 34 7.95 5.02 -3.03
N ARG A 35 9.13 4.46 -3.26
CA ARG A 35 10.32 5.29 -3.47
C ARG A 35 10.16 6.20 -4.69
N LEU A 36 9.75 5.62 -5.82
CA LEU A 36 9.50 6.37 -7.05
C LEU A 36 8.43 7.46 -6.87
N PHE A 37 7.34 7.16 -6.15
CA PHE A 37 6.29 8.12 -5.83
C PHE A 37 6.83 9.34 -5.09
N ASN A 38 7.78 9.11 -4.17
CA ASN A 38 8.44 10.17 -3.43
C ASN A 38 9.46 10.92 -4.30
N ASP A 39 10.30 10.20 -5.02
CA ASP A 39 11.37 10.78 -5.85
C ASP A 39 10.80 11.63 -7.00
N MET A 40 9.67 11.21 -7.58
CA MET A 40 8.97 11.96 -8.62
C MET A 40 8.13 13.12 -8.08
N GLY A 41 8.05 13.30 -6.76
CA GLY A 41 7.35 14.41 -6.14
C GLY A 41 5.82 14.30 -6.14
N CYS A 42 5.26 13.15 -6.42
CA CYS A 42 3.80 12.92 -6.45
C CYS A 42 3.14 13.27 -5.11
N TRP A 43 3.85 13.00 -4.00
CA TRP A 43 3.40 13.27 -2.63
C TRP A 43 3.10 14.74 -2.35
N GLN A 44 3.74 15.67 -3.06
CA GLN A 44 3.58 17.11 -2.82
C GLN A 44 2.14 17.58 -3.03
N CYS A 45 1.43 16.96 -3.97
CA CYS A 45 0.04 17.26 -4.25
C CYS A 45 -0.91 16.18 -3.70
N HIS A 46 -0.50 14.91 -3.78
CA HIS A 46 -1.37 13.78 -3.47
C HIS A 46 -1.21 13.23 -2.05
N GLY A 47 -0.28 13.79 -1.25
CA GLY A 47 0.05 13.26 0.09
C GLY A 47 0.91 12.00 0.02
N TYR A 48 1.64 11.68 1.10
CA TYR A 48 2.62 10.60 1.14
C TYR A 48 2.07 9.19 0.86
N GLN A 49 0.78 9.00 1.04
CA GLN A 49 0.06 7.75 0.78
C GLN A 49 -1.03 7.92 -0.28
N GLY A 50 -0.91 8.93 -1.12
CA GLY A 50 -1.94 9.19 -2.12
C GLY A 50 -3.32 9.54 -1.55
N GLN A 51 -3.38 9.94 -0.28
CA GLN A 51 -4.62 10.24 0.44
C GLN A 51 -5.29 11.54 -0.04
N GLY A 52 -4.59 12.32 -0.86
CA GLY A 52 -5.05 13.64 -1.32
C GLY A 52 -4.69 14.76 -0.33
N GLY A 53 -4.95 15.98 -0.75
CA GLY A 53 -4.74 17.21 -0.01
C GLY A 53 -5.37 18.39 -0.73
N GLU A 54 -4.99 19.61 -0.33
CA GLU A 54 -5.51 20.83 -0.96
C GLU A 54 -5.07 20.97 -2.44
N SER A 55 -3.90 20.43 -2.77
CA SER A 55 -3.26 20.60 -4.09
C SER A 55 -3.56 19.46 -5.08
N GLY A 56 -4.15 18.35 -4.62
CA GLY A 56 -4.44 17.23 -5.49
C GLY A 56 -5.41 16.22 -4.89
N PRO A 57 -6.15 15.50 -5.73
CA PRO A 57 -7.14 14.53 -5.27
C PRO A 57 -6.48 13.31 -4.64
N ARG A 58 -7.31 12.53 -3.92
CA ARG A 58 -6.94 11.18 -3.48
C ARG A 58 -6.72 10.28 -4.70
N ILE A 59 -5.62 9.53 -4.69
CA ILE A 59 -5.27 8.56 -5.73
C ILE A 59 -4.92 7.17 -5.17
N GLY A 60 -4.90 7.01 -3.85
CA GLY A 60 -4.74 5.73 -3.16
C GLY A 60 -5.81 5.53 -2.09
N PRO A 61 -6.16 4.29 -1.74
CA PRO A 61 -5.63 3.00 -2.19
C PRO A 61 -6.22 2.46 -3.50
N GLN A 62 -7.15 3.15 -4.10
CA GLN A 62 -7.85 2.72 -5.33
C GLN A 62 -7.50 3.69 -6.47
N PRO A 63 -6.29 3.55 -7.07
CA PRO A 63 -5.94 4.33 -8.24
C PRO A 63 -6.87 4.00 -9.41
N LEU A 64 -6.91 4.88 -10.40
CA LEU A 64 -7.59 4.61 -11.67
C LEU A 64 -7.07 3.29 -12.27
N PRO A 65 -7.88 2.55 -13.03
CA PRO A 65 -7.42 1.38 -13.78
C PRO A 65 -6.20 1.73 -14.65
N TRP A 66 -5.26 0.79 -14.78
CA TRP A 66 -3.96 1.04 -15.38
C TRP A 66 -3.98 1.87 -16.68
N PRO A 67 -4.76 1.54 -17.72
CA PRO A 67 -4.73 2.30 -18.97
C PRO A 67 -5.13 3.76 -18.79
N VAL A 68 -6.09 4.02 -17.90
CA VAL A 68 -6.57 5.37 -17.60
C VAL A 68 -5.55 6.13 -16.76
N PHE A 69 -4.93 5.44 -15.79
CA PHE A 69 -3.89 5.99 -14.94
C PHE A 69 -2.67 6.44 -15.75
N ASP A 70 -2.15 5.56 -16.62
CA ASP A 70 -1.01 5.88 -17.48
C ASP A 70 -1.32 7.08 -18.39
N ASN A 71 -2.43 7.04 -19.11
CA ASN A 71 -2.83 8.14 -19.98
C ASN A 71 -2.96 9.46 -19.23
N TYR A 72 -3.55 9.45 -18.03
CA TYR A 72 -3.73 10.66 -17.24
C TYR A 72 -2.39 11.24 -16.77
N VAL A 73 -1.46 10.39 -16.32
CA VAL A 73 -0.13 10.82 -15.88
C VAL A 73 0.67 11.42 -17.04
N ARG A 74 0.46 10.93 -18.28
CA ARG A 74 1.12 11.44 -19.49
C ARG A 74 0.54 12.76 -19.99
N ALA A 75 -0.77 12.91 -19.90
CA ALA A 75 -1.52 14.06 -20.39
C ALA A 75 -2.61 14.48 -19.39
N PRO A 76 -2.23 14.97 -18.20
CA PRO A 76 -3.20 15.33 -17.18
C PRO A 76 -3.99 16.59 -17.57
N SER A 77 -5.22 16.67 -17.07
CA SER A 77 -5.99 17.91 -17.06
C SER A 77 -5.72 18.71 -15.79
N GLY A 78 -5.73 20.03 -15.86
CA GLY A 78 -5.55 20.89 -14.69
C GLY A 78 -4.09 21.20 -14.36
N THR A 79 -3.78 21.29 -13.07
CA THR A 79 -2.46 21.78 -12.58
C THR A 79 -1.39 20.68 -12.42
N MET A 80 -1.77 19.40 -12.54
CA MET A 80 -0.81 18.31 -12.45
C MET A 80 0.19 18.39 -13.61
N PRO A 81 1.52 18.33 -13.36
CA PRO A 81 2.49 18.32 -14.45
C PRO A 81 2.47 16.97 -15.21
N PRO A 82 2.66 16.99 -16.54
CA PRO A 82 2.77 15.76 -17.31
C PRO A 82 4.12 15.06 -17.08
N TYR A 83 4.11 13.77 -16.83
CA TYR A 83 5.31 12.95 -16.70
C TYR A 83 5.55 12.19 -18.02
N ARG A 84 6.52 12.65 -18.80
CA ARG A 84 6.87 12.01 -20.07
C ARG A 84 7.54 10.65 -19.82
N ALA A 85 7.39 9.71 -20.75
CA ALA A 85 7.99 8.38 -20.63
C ALA A 85 9.54 8.40 -20.55
N SER A 86 10.18 9.45 -21.08
CA SER A 86 11.64 9.65 -20.94
C SER A 86 12.07 10.03 -19.51
N VAL A 87 11.15 10.52 -18.68
CA VAL A 87 11.40 10.92 -17.27
C VAL A 87 10.93 9.85 -16.32
N LEU A 88 9.74 9.30 -16.55
CA LEU A 88 9.13 8.24 -15.77
C LEU A 88 8.67 7.15 -16.73
N GLY A 89 9.49 6.11 -16.91
CA GLY A 89 9.19 4.99 -17.80
C GLY A 89 7.93 4.22 -17.38
N GLU A 90 7.36 3.47 -18.31
CA GLU A 90 6.14 2.68 -18.03
C GLU A 90 6.35 1.69 -16.89
N ALA A 91 7.49 0.98 -16.88
CA ALA A 91 7.81 0.00 -15.84
C ALA A 91 7.83 0.64 -14.43
N ASP A 92 8.37 1.84 -14.31
CA ASP A 92 8.45 2.55 -13.04
C ASP A 92 7.09 3.15 -12.64
N LEU A 93 6.32 3.63 -13.60
CA LEU A 93 4.96 4.08 -13.35
C LEU A 93 4.05 2.91 -12.91
N ARG A 94 4.25 1.69 -13.44
CA ARG A 94 3.55 0.48 -12.97
C ARG A 94 3.86 0.16 -11.52
N LYS A 95 5.10 0.36 -11.07
CA LYS A 95 5.47 0.19 -9.66
C LYS A 95 4.77 1.22 -8.77
N ILE A 96 4.67 2.48 -9.20
CA ILE A 96 3.88 3.50 -8.50
C ILE A 96 2.41 3.08 -8.40
N HIS A 97 1.83 2.60 -9.49
CA HIS A 97 0.45 2.10 -9.49
C HIS A 97 0.27 0.92 -8.52
N ALA A 98 1.22 -0.03 -8.50
CA ALA A 98 1.23 -1.15 -7.56
C ALA A 98 1.32 -0.69 -6.10
N TYR A 99 2.16 0.31 -5.82
CA TYR A 99 2.24 0.94 -4.49
C TYR A 99 0.89 1.52 -4.08
N LEU A 100 0.27 2.35 -4.89
CA LEU A 100 -1.01 2.97 -4.59
C LEU A 100 -2.12 1.94 -4.38
N THR A 101 -2.10 0.85 -5.14
CA THR A 101 -3.04 -0.27 -5.01
C THR A 101 -2.83 -1.05 -3.71
N SER A 102 -1.59 -1.15 -3.24
CA SER A 102 -1.23 -1.90 -2.02
C SER A 102 -1.55 -1.18 -0.72
N LEU A 103 -1.90 0.10 -0.79
CA LEU A 103 -2.19 0.89 0.39
C LEU A 103 -3.45 0.39 1.10
N PRO A 104 -3.47 0.41 2.44
CA PRO A 104 -4.67 0.04 3.18
C PRO A 104 -5.82 1.02 2.89
N GLY A 105 -7.01 0.51 2.81
CA GLY A 105 -8.22 1.33 2.73
C GLY A 105 -8.36 2.25 3.96
N PRO A 106 -9.22 3.28 3.89
CA PRO A 106 -9.48 4.12 5.04
C PRO A 106 -9.98 3.25 6.19
N SER A 107 -9.45 3.51 7.39
CA SER A 107 -9.92 2.83 8.59
C SER A 107 -11.44 3.00 8.74
N PRO A 108 -12.20 1.95 9.04
CA PRO A 108 -13.63 2.07 9.28
C PRO A 108 -13.96 3.03 10.43
N ASN A 109 -12.99 3.30 11.31
CA ASN A 109 -13.11 4.22 12.43
C ASN A 109 -12.50 5.61 12.16
N ALA A 110 -12.03 5.87 10.95
CA ALA A 110 -11.49 7.19 10.62
C ALA A 110 -12.61 8.25 10.63
N PRO A 111 -12.38 9.43 11.22
CA PRO A 111 -13.33 10.53 11.13
C PRO A 111 -13.61 10.84 9.65
N ARG A 112 -14.88 10.96 9.29
CA ARG A 112 -15.25 11.38 7.93
C ARG A 112 -14.84 12.84 7.75
N PRO A 113 -14.16 13.18 6.66
CA PRO A 113 -13.92 14.59 6.33
C PRO A 113 -15.27 15.31 6.21
N ARG A 114 -15.37 16.49 6.79
CA ARG A 114 -16.56 17.36 6.71
C ARG A 114 -16.62 18.04 5.36
#